data_91b55213d3da73a374697c6baf6a59d3
#
_entry.id   91b55213d3da73a374697c6baf6a59d3
#
_cell.length_a   1.000
_cell.length_b   1.000
_cell.length_c   1.000
_cell.angle_alpha   90.00
_cell.angle_beta   90.00
_cell.angle_gamma   90.00
#
_symmetry.space_group_name_H-M   'P 1'
#
loop_
_entity.id
_entity.type
_entity.pdbx_description
1 polymer ?
#
loop_
_entity_poly.entity_id
_entity_poly.type
_entity_poly.pdbx_seq_one_letter_code
_entity_poly.pdbx_strand_id
1 'polypeptide(L)'
;MIPRIQEGWSSLPSAHYEELIESMSVSRAPSPPRKARNSSKTFYDRIEPWLFLLPALAVFSVFLFFPFGKTVYLSTYLTDNLGLAKKFVGFKNYADILTGSRSGEFWNSMWVTVRFVFFVTLGGLAMGLITSMLIDKAFPGNAFASAIFAMPIAIASSAASMSFRMILHPTIGLLNKMLGTQINWLNDINYTFTVICCLAVWLATGINFIFISAGLRNVPQELYESAAIDGANAFQKFKSITLPCISPTLFFQVIIDVINAFQTFNIVKILTWGGPLESTNTIVYSIYLDAFRNFKFGRAAARSIILFLIIMIITVIQFRTEKRSVHYS
;
A
#
# COMPACT_ATOMS: atom_id res chain seq x y z
N MET A 1 5.27 15.02 41.98
CA MET A 1 5.37 15.54 43.37
C MET A 1 4.70 16.90 43.38
N ILE A 2 3.37 16.95 43.58
CA ILE A 2 2.59 18.21 43.70
C ILE A 2 2.08 18.20 45.13
N PRO A 3 2.44 19.22 45.95
CA PRO A 3 2.01 19.26 47.33
C PRO A 3 0.53 19.66 47.44
N ARG A 4 -0.15 19.03 48.39
CA ARG A 4 -1.50 19.34 48.87
C ARG A 4 -1.66 20.81 49.20
N ILE A 5 -2.54 21.51 48.50
CA ILE A 5 -3.11 22.79 48.87
C ILE A 5 -4.62 22.58 49.04
N GLN A 6 -5.02 21.92 50.12
CA GLN A 6 -6.43 21.69 50.44
C GLN A 6 -6.79 21.84 51.90
N GLU A 7 -5.93 22.39 52.76
CA GLU A 7 -6.22 22.52 54.22
C GLU A 7 -6.08 23.95 54.76
N GLY A 8 -6.49 24.99 54.01
CA GLY A 8 -6.35 26.38 54.50
C GLY A 8 -7.58 27.28 54.31
N TRP A 9 -8.65 26.79 53.68
CA TRP A 9 -9.72 27.70 53.23
C TRP A 9 -11.05 27.61 54.00
N SER A 10 -11.14 26.84 55.07
CA SER A 10 -12.40 26.63 55.81
C SER A 10 -12.63 27.58 56.96
N SER A 11 -11.78 28.59 57.18
CA SER A 11 -11.87 29.47 58.36
C SER A 11 -11.98 30.98 58.04
N LEU A 12 -12.34 31.37 56.83
CA LEU A 12 -12.55 32.80 56.50
C LEU A 12 -14.06 33.16 56.64
N PRO A 13 -14.41 34.31 57.20
CA PRO A 13 -15.80 34.77 57.29
C PRO A 13 -16.38 35.01 55.88
N SER A 14 -17.64 34.69 55.69
CA SER A 14 -18.36 34.75 54.39
C SER A 14 -18.30 36.12 53.67
N ALA A 15 -18.17 37.20 54.43
CA ALA A 15 -18.03 38.57 53.91
C ALA A 15 -16.71 38.79 53.12
N HIS A 16 -15.64 38.09 53.44
CA HIS A 16 -14.35 38.24 52.76
C HIS A 16 -14.27 37.45 51.45
N TYR A 17 -15.15 36.44 51.31
CA TYR A 17 -15.24 35.66 50.07
C TYR A 17 -15.93 36.42 48.94
N GLU A 18 -16.96 37.19 49.26
CA GLU A 18 -17.64 38.05 48.28
C GLU A 18 -16.77 39.21 47.79
N GLU A 19 -16.01 39.84 48.69
CA GLU A 19 -15.04 40.89 48.30
C GLU A 19 -13.90 40.35 47.40
N LEU A 20 -13.42 39.16 47.65
CA LEU A 20 -12.41 38.51 46.80
C LEU A 20 -12.96 38.12 45.40
N ILE A 21 -14.18 37.66 45.33
CA ILE A 21 -14.84 37.33 44.04
C ILE A 21 -15.11 38.61 43.27
N GLU A 22 -15.56 39.69 43.94
CA GLU A 22 -15.79 40.98 43.31
C GLU A 22 -14.48 41.64 42.82
N SER A 23 -13.39 41.55 43.60
CA SER A 23 -12.08 42.04 43.18
C SER A 23 -11.47 41.23 42.03
N MET A 24 -11.73 39.93 41.94
CA MET A 24 -11.31 39.09 40.82
C MET A 24 -12.18 39.27 39.55
N SER A 25 -13.43 39.71 39.70
CA SER A 25 -14.33 40.00 38.58
C SER A 25 -14.04 41.34 37.89
N VAL A 26 -13.50 42.32 38.65
CA VAL A 26 -13.14 43.65 38.13
C VAL A 26 -11.80 43.65 37.36
N SER A 27 -10.97 42.62 37.53
CA SER A 27 -9.66 42.53 36.88
C SER A 27 -9.69 41.88 35.47
N ARG A 28 -10.86 41.67 34.87
CA ARG A 28 -10.90 41.36 33.42
C ARG A 28 -10.86 42.66 32.63
N ALA A 29 -9.66 43.21 32.43
CA ALA A 29 -9.47 44.20 31.38
C ALA A 29 -10.05 43.67 30.07
N PRO A 30 -10.87 44.47 29.35
CA PRO A 30 -11.39 44.07 28.06
C PRO A 30 -10.22 43.67 27.16
N SER A 31 -10.20 42.45 26.70
CA SER A 31 -9.20 42.01 25.74
C SER A 31 -9.20 43.02 24.58
N PRO A 32 -8.02 43.57 24.20
CA PRO A 32 -7.97 44.53 23.10
C PRO A 32 -8.67 43.89 21.88
N PRO A 33 -9.49 44.67 21.15
CA PRO A 33 -10.18 44.16 20.00
C PRO A 33 -9.11 43.54 19.09
N ARG A 34 -9.20 42.23 18.86
CA ARG A 34 -8.42 41.55 17.84
C ARG A 34 -8.70 42.31 16.56
N LYS A 35 -7.82 43.25 16.21
CA LYS A 35 -7.82 43.90 14.90
C LYS A 35 -7.89 42.71 13.90
N ALA A 36 -9.03 42.56 13.25
CA ALA A 36 -9.12 41.74 12.08
C ALA A 36 -8.03 42.23 11.14
N ARG A 37 -6.93 41.49 11.09
CA ARG A 37 -5.83 41.72 10.17
C ARG A 37 -6.41 41.43 8.80
N ASN A 38 -7.08 42.44 8.22
CA ASN A 38 -7.34 42.50 6.80
C ASN A 38 -5.97 42.57 6.11
N SER A 39 -5.28 41.46 6.12
CA SER A 39 -4.13 41.24 5.28
C SER A 39 -4.68 41.21 3.85
N SER A 40 -4.66 42.36 3.17
CA SER A 40 -4.62 42.35 1.71
C SER A 40 -3.47 41.41 1.38
N LYS A 41 -3.79 40.22 0.89
CA LYS A 41 -2.77 39.22 0.49
C LYS A 41 -1.81 39.92 -0.43
N THR A 42 -0.62 40.25 0.06
CA THR A 42 0.42 40.91 -0.69
C THR A 42 0.81 39.98 -1.83
N PHE A 43 1.24 40.50 -2.96
CA PHE A 43 1.70 39.70 -4.10
C PHE A 43 2.69 38.59 -3.67
N TYR A 44 3.51 38.86 -2.70
CA TYR A 44 4.42 37.89 -2.05
C TYR A 44 3.69 36.70 -1.40
N ASP A 45 2.60 36.91 -0.68
CA ASP A 45 1.82 35.84 -0.03
C ASP A 45 1.20 34.86 -1.05
N ARG A 46 1.06 35.29 -2.31
CA ARG A 46 0.58 34.43 -3.41
C ARG A 46 1.69 33.65 -4.11
N ILE A 47 2.91 34.19 -4.15
CA ILE A 47 4.06 33.57 -4.82
C ILE A 47 4.82 32.66 -3.85
N GLU A 48 4.88 32.99 -2.59
CA GLU A 48 5.60 32.25 -1.57
C GLU A 48 5.32 30.73 -1.60
N PRO A 49 4.06 30.24 -1.62
CA PRO A 49 3.78 28.80 -1.71
C PRO A 49 4.35 28.15 -2.98
N TRP A 50 4.31 28.87 -4.10
CA TRP A 50 4.85 28.37 -5.38
C TRP A 50 6.38 28.30 -5.38
N LEU A 51 7.04 29.25 -4.70
CA LEU A 51 8.49 29.25 -4.57
C LEU A 51 8.98 28.05 -3.75
N PHE A 52 8.27 27.69 -2.66
CA PHE A 52 8.57 26.49 -1.89
C PHE A 52 8.26 25.20 -2.63
N LEU A 53 7.24 25.17 -3.49
CA LEU A 53 6.90 24.02 -4.31
C LEU A 53 7.80 23.84 -5.54
N LEU A 54 8.46 24.90 -6.01
CA LEU A 54 9.22 24.91 -7.26
C LEU A 54 10.30 23.81 -7.32
N PRO A 55 11.14 23.57 -6.29
CA PRO A 55 12.14 22.52 -6.34
C PRO A 55 11.51 21.13 -6.51
N ALA A 56 10.41 20.85 -5.78
CA ALA A 56 9.68 19.59 -5.89
C ALA A 56 9.03 19.45 -7.27
N LEU A 57 8.38 20.51 -7.77
CA LEU A 57 7.76 20.50 -9.11
C LEU A 57 8.81 20.34 -10.22
N ALA A 58 9.99 20.91 -10.08
CA ALA A 58 11.07 20.72 -11.03
C ALA A 58 11.51 19.26 -11.10
N VAL A 59 11.72 18.61 -9.95
CA VAL A 59 12.06 17.18 -9.86
C VAL A 59 10.95 16.32 -10.45
N PHE A 60 9.69 16.55 -10.09
CA PHE A 60 8.56 15.80 -10.65
C PHE A 60 8.42 16.01 -12.17
N SER A 61 8.66 17.23 -12.66
CA SER A 61 8.58 17.52 -14.09
C SER A 61 9.60 16.72 -14.88
N VAL A 62 10.85 16.66 -14.43
CA VAL A 62 11.93 15.97 -15.13
C VAL A 62 11.83 14.44 -14.98
N PHE A 63 11.54 13.94 -13.80
CA PHE A 63 11.65 12.49 -13.53
C PHE A 63 10.31 11.74 -13.59
N LEU A 64 9.17 12.43 -13.53
CA LEU A 64 7.84 11.80 -13.60
C LEU A 64 7.07 12.24 -14.84
N PHE A 65 6.81 13.55 -15.00
CA PHE A 65 5.93 14.03 -16.07
C PHE A 65 6.57 13.91 -17.44
N PHE A 66 7.86 14.21 -17.58
CA PHE A 66 8.54 14.08 -18.87
C PHE A 66 8.62 12.62 -19.36
N PRO A 67 9.06 11.61 -18.57
CA PRO A 67 9.04 10.20 -18.98
C PRO A 67 7.64 9.68 -19.26
N PHE A 68 6.65 10.10 -18.47
CA PHE A 68 5.25 9.73 -18.71
C PHE A 68 4.75 10.29 -20.06
N GLY A 69 4.96 11.58 -20.32
CA GLY A 69 4.62 12.20 -21.60
C GLY A 69 5.34 11.55 -22.78
N LYS A 70 6.63 11.19 -22.63
CA LYS A 70 7.38 10.43 -23.63
C LYS A 70 6.80 9.04 -23.86
N THR A 71 6.33 8.35 -22.81
CA THR A 71 5.66 7.05 -22.95
C THR A 71 4.35 7.19 -23.73
N VAL A 72 3.53 8.20 -23.42
CA VAL A 72 2.30 8.50 -24.18
C VAL A 72 2.64 8.80 -25.64
N TYR A 73 3.66 9.60 -25.91
CA TYR A 73 4.12 9.90 -27.27
C TYR A 73 4.55 8.62 -28.01
N LEU A 74 5.45 7.82 -27.44
CA LEU A 74 5.95 6.59 -28.05
C LEU A 74 4.86 5.55 -28.28
N SER A 75 3.81 5.52 -27.48
CA SER A 75 2.70 4.58 -27.63
C SER A 75 1.93 4.74 -28.94
N THR A 76 2.01 5.94 -29.54
CA THR A 76 1.35 6.27 -30.81
C THR A 76 2.27 6.15 -32.02
N TYR A 77 3.53 5.70 -31.83
CA TYR A 77 4.52 5.54 -32.90
C TYR A 77 4.98 4.08 -33.04
N LEU A 78 5.35 3.68 -34.24
CA LEU A 78 6.28 2.58 -34.45
C LEU A 78 7.69 3.09 -34.17
N THR A 79 8.42 2.35 -33.35
CA THR A 79 9.78 2.68 -32.95
C THR A 79 10.79 1.79 -33.67
N ASP A 80 12.02 2.25 -33.76
CA ASP A 80 13.15 1.40 -34.14
C ASP A 80 13.70 0.62 -32.90
N ASN A 81 14.75 -0.15 -33.16
CA ASN A 81 15.39 -0.95 -32.10
C ASN A 81 16.13 -0.10 -31.05
N LEU A 82 16.33 1.19 -31.30
CA LEU A 82 16.91 2.16 -30.37
C LEU A 82 15.84 2.94 -29.58
N GLY A 83 14.55 2.68 -29.85
CA GLY A 83 13.44 3.38 -29.23
C GLY A 83 13.13 4.76 -29.81
N LEU A 84 13.67 5.06 -31.00
CA LEU A 84 13.36 6.31 -31.70
C LEU A 84 12.03 6.17 -32.45
N ALA A 85 11.21 7.20 -32.42
CA ALA A 85 9.94 7.24 -33.12
C ALA A 85 10.18 7.36 -34.62
N LYS A 86 9.76 6.36 -35.45
CA LYS A 86 9.92 6.35 -36.91
C LYS A 86 8.67 6.77 -37.65
N LYS A 87 7.52 6.16 -37.31
CA LYS A 87 6.27 6.37 -38.05
C LYS A 87 5.13 6.56 -37.09
N PHE A 88 4.38 7.62 -37.21
CA PHE A 88 3.15 7.83 -36.48
C PHE A 88 2.08 6.82 -36.95
N VAL A 89 1.49 6.10 -36.00
CA VAL A 89 0.50 5.07 -36.29
C VAL A 89 -0.78 5.24 -35.44
N GLY A 90 -0.86 6.31 -34.65
CA GLY A 90 -2.01 6.61 -33.81
C GLY A 90 -2.32 5.45 -32.85
N PHE A 91 -3.55 4.97 -32.88
CA PHE A 91 -4.03 3.90 -31.98
C PHE A 91 -3.74 2.48 -32.48
N LYS A 92 -2.97 2.31 -33.57
CA LYS A 92 -2.70 0.98 -34.12
C LYS A 92 -2.01 0.05 -33.13
N ASN A 93 -1.02 0.55 -32.33
CA ASN A 93 -0.37 -0.26 -31.29
C ASN A 93 -1.38 -0.82 -30.29
N TYR A 94 -2.39 -0.06 -29.91
CA TYR A 94 -3.45 -0.47 -29.01
C TYR A 94 -4.37 -1.51 -29.63
N ALA A 95 -4.79 -1.29 -30.89
CA ALA A 95 -5.60 -2.23 -31.63
C ALA A 95 -4.87 -3.57 -31.81
N ASP A 96 -3.59 -3.53 -32.19
CA ASP A 96 -2.76 -4.74 -32.36
C ASP A 96 -2.59 -5.53 -31.02
N ILE A 97 -2.53 -4.83 -29.86
CA ILE A 97 -2.47 -5.45 -28.54
C ILE A 97 -3.80 -6.11 -28.17
N LEU A 98 -4.92 -5.42 -28.39
CA LEU A 98 -6.23 -5.86 -27.90
C LEU A 98 -6.92 -6.87 -28.83
N THR A 99 -6.75 -6.72 -30.14
CA THR A 99 -7.50 -7.48 -31.17
C THR A 99 -6.63 -8.06 -32.26
N GLY A 100 -5.33 -7.77 -32.31
CA GLY A 100 -4.41 -8.29 -33.32
C GLY A 100 -4.11 -9.79 -33.15
N SER A 101 -3.29 -10.34 -34.05
CA SER A 101 -2.89 -11.76 -34.07
C SER A 101 -2.19 -12.24 -32.79
N ARG A 102 -1.63 -11.34 -31.99
CA ARG A 102 -0.96 -11.61 -30.72
C ARG A 102 -1.73 -11.09 -29.49
N SER A 103 -3.02 -10.82 -29.65
CA SER A 103 -3.87 -10.38 -28.52
C SER A 103 -3.97 -11.47 -27.42
N GLY A 104 -3.88 -12.75 -27.79
CA GLY A 104 -3.84 -13.85 -26.83
C GLY A 104 -2.73 -13.75 -25.80
N GLU A 105 -1.52 -13.30 -26.17
CA GLU A 105 -0.40 -13.05 -25.24
C GLU A 105 -0.74 -11.95 -24.21
N PHE A 106 -1.42 -10.89 -24.66
CA PHE A 106 -1.85 -9.81 -23.80
C PHE A 106 -2.93 -10.27 -22.81
N TRP A 107 -3.97 -10.94 -23.32
CA TRP A 107 -5.06 -11.41 -22.48
C TRP A 107 -4.63 -12.49 -21.50
N ASN A 108 -3.69 -13.37 -21.88
CA ASN A 108 -3.09 -14.32 -20.96
C ASN A 108 -2.31 -13.60 -19.84
N SER A 109 -1.43 -12.64 -20.20
CA SER A 109 -0.67 -11.90 -19.20
C SER A 109 -1.55 -11.05 -18.28
N MET A 110 -2.65 -10.52 -18.80
CA MET A 110 -3.65 -9.80 -18.01
C MET A 110 -4.37 -10.74 -17.02
N TRP A 111 -4.80 -11.91 -17.50
CA TRP A 111 -5.45 -12.91 -16.66
C TRP A 111 -4.54 -13.43 -15.54
N VAL A 112 -3.29 -13.74 -15.87
CA VAL A 112 -2.27 -14.13 -14.89
C VAL A 112 -2.09 -13.01 -13.85
N THR A 113 -2.01 -11.76 -14.30
CA THR A 113 -1.85 -10.60 -13.39
C THR A 113 -3.05 -10.45 -12.47
N VAL A 114 -4.29 -10.51 -13.00
CA VAL A 114 -5.51 -10.38 -12.18
C VAL A 114 -5.58 -11.47 -11.11
N ARG A 115 -5.30 -12.73 -11.51
CA ARG A 115 -5.23 -13.84 -10.55
C ARG A 115 -4.16 -13.60 -9.49
N PHE A 116 -2.98 -13.16 -9.89
CA PHE A 116 -1.87 -12.87 -8.98
C PHE A 116 -2.25 -11.77 -8.00
N VAL A 117 -2.80 -10.65 -8.48
CA VAL A 117 -3.28 -9.54 -7.64
C VAL A 117 -4.31 -10.03 -6.62
N PHE A 118 -5.30 -10.82 -7.05
CA PHE A 118 -6.32 -11.35 -6.16
C PHE A 118 -5.73 -12.19 -5.03
N PHE A 119 -4.87 -13.17 -5.36
CA PHE A 119 -4.30 -14.07 -4.35
C PHE A 119 -3.30 -13.34 -3.43
N VAL A 120 -2.51 -12.42 -3.97
CA VAL A 120 -1.50 -11.70 -3.17
C VAL A 120 -2.16 -10.69 -2.24
N THR A 121 -3.14 -9.92 -2.71
CA THR A 121 -3.87 -8.96 -1.88
C THR A 121 -4.63 -9.68 -0.77
N LEU A 122 -5.43 -10.71 -1.12
CA LEU A 122 -6.20 -11.44 -0.11
C LEU A 122 -5.28 -12.16 0.88
N GLY A 123 -4.25 -12.84 0.39
CA GLY A 123 -3.29 -13.57 1.21
C GLY A 123 -2.46 -12.65 2.09
N GLY A 124 -1.95 -11.52 1.57
CA GLY A 124 -1.19 -10.53 2.30
C GLY A 124 -1.98 -9.89 3.44
N LEU A 125 -3.22 -9.47 3.15
CA LEU A 125 -4.14 -8.94 4.17
C LEU A 125 -4.49 -9.98 5.24
N ALA A 126 -4.83 -11.20 4.83
CA ALA A 126 -5.18 -12.27 5.77
C ALA A 126 -4.00 -12.60 6.70
N MET A 127 -2.79 -12.77 6.14
CA MET A 127 -1.59 -13.03 6.91
C MET A 127 -1.20 -11.84 7.79
N GLY A 128 -1.30 -10.61 7.28
CA GLY A 128 -1.07 -9.40 8.05
C GLY A 128 -2.03 -9.27 9.24
N LEU A 129 -3.32 -9.52 9.01
CA LEU A 129 -4.35 -9.48 10.06
C LEU A 129 -4.11 -10.57 11.12
N ILE A 130 -3.88 -11.82 10.69
CA ILE A 130 -3.61 -12.94 11.62
C ILE A 130 -2.38 -12.64 12.47
N THR A 131 -1.27 -12.23 11.85
CA THR A 131 -0.03 -11.95 12.58
C THR A 131 -0.17 -10.75 13.52
N SER A 132 -0.89 -9.71 13.11
CA SER A 132 -1.17 -8.54 13.95
C SER A 132 -2.02 -8.90 15.17
N MET A 133 -3.07 -9.70 14.99
CA MET A 133 -3.92 -10.15 16.10
C MET A 133 -3.19 -11.08 17.08
N LEU A 134 -2.26 -11.91 16.59
CA LEU A 134 -1.43 -12.77 17.44
C LEU A 134 -0.51 -11.95 18.35
N ILE A 135 -0.01 -10.82 17.84
CA ILE A 135 0.94 -9.95 18.55
C ILE A 135 0.24 -8.88 19.41
N ASP A 136 -1.03 -8.59 19.15
CA ASP A 136 -1.78 -7.55 19.88
C ASP A 136 -1.87 -7.84 21.38
N LYS A 137 -1.83 -9.11 21.78
CA LYS A 137 -1.76 -9.53 23.18
C LYS A 137 -0.35 -9.35 23.74
N ALA A 138 -0.25 -8.70 24.89
CA ALA A 138 1.02 -8.58 25.61
C ALA A 138 1.48 -9.96 26.11
N PHE A 139 2.64 -10.43 25.63
CA PHE A 139 3.29 -11.64 26.11
C PHE A 139 4.82 -11.46 26.14
N PRO A 140 5.56 -12.24 26.96
CA PRO A 140 7.01 -12.19 26.97
C PRO A 140 7.55 -12.53 25.56
N GLY A 141 8.36 -11.63 24.96
CA GLY A 141 8.90 -11.84 23.60
C GLY A 141 8.08 -11.18 22.47
N ASN A 142 7.00 -10.46 22.78
CA ASN A 142 6.18 -9.75 21.79
C ASN A 142 7.02 -8.85 20.85
N ALA A 143 8.00 -8.10 21.39
CA ALA A 143 8.88 -7.24 20.58
C ALA A 143 9.71 -8.05 19.57
N PHE A 144 10.22 -9.20 19.96
CA PHE A 144 10.98 -10.09 19.07
C PHE A 144 10.09 -10.71 17.98
N ALA A 145 8.91 -11.19 18.35
CA ALA A 145 7.95 -11.72 17.40
C ALA A 145 7.47 -10.64 16.41
N SER A 146 7.22 -9.41 16.89
CA SER A 146 6.89 -8.27 16.03
C SER A 146 8.00 -7.97 15.01
N ALA A 147 9.27 -8.04 15.43
CA ALA A 147 10.40 -7.85 14.54
C ALA A 147 10.48 -8.93 13.43
N ILE A 148 10.17 -10.19 13.76
CA ILE A 148 10.12 -11.29 12.79
C ILE A 148 9.00 -11.06 11.76
N PHE A 149 7.80 -10.69 12.18
CA PHE A 149 6.68 -10.47 11.25
C PHE A 149 6.84 -9.20 10.42
N ALA A 150 7.54 -8.17 10.92
CA ALA A 150 7.87 -6.98 10.17
C ALA A 150 9.09 -7.18 9.25
N MET A 151 9.93 -8.21 9.45
CA MET A 151 11.18 -8.42 8.73
C MET A 151 11.05 -8.43 7.18
N PRO A 152 9.99 -9.00 6.58
CA PRO A 152 9.87 -9.03 5.13
C PRO A 152 9.93 -7.66 4.45
N ILE A 153 9.50 -6.58 5.11
CA ILE A 153 9.55 -5.22 4.54
C ILE A 153 11.00 -4.72 4.34
N ALA A 154 11.92 -5.19 5.17
CA ALA A 154 13.33 -4.79 5.10
C ALA A 154 14.10 -5.50 3.98
N ILE A 155 13.52 -6.53 3.37
CA ILE A 155 14.18 -7.37 2.37
C ILE A 155 13.78 -6.91 0.97
N ALA A 156 14.78 -6.57 0.14
CA ALA A 156 14.52 -6.29 -1.27
C ALA A 156 13.89 -7.50 -1.97
N SER A 157 12.83 -7.28 -2.76
CA SER A 157 12.11 -8.35 -3.46
C SER A 157 13.00 -9.20 -4.39
N SER A 158 14.05 -8.59 -4.96
CA SER A 158 15.04 -9.28 -5.77
C SER A 158 15.92 -10.24 -4.93
N ALA A 159 16.38 -9.82 -3.76
CA ALA A 159 17.15 -10.65 -2.84
C ALA A 159 16.31 -11.81 -2.30
N ALA A 160 15.09 -11.54 -1.87
CA ALA A 160 14.12 -12.56 -1.47
C ALA A 160 13.89 -13.58 -2.59
N SER A 161 13.65 -13.13 -3.82
CA SER A 161 13.44 -14.02 -4.97
C SER A 161 14.66 -14.92 -5.24
N MET A 162 15.89 -14.38 -5.13
CA MET A 162 17.10 -15.17 -5.32
C MET A 162 17.27 -16.24 -4.22
N SER A 163 17.01 -15.86 -2.96
CA SER A 163 17.05 -16.81 -1.83
C SER A 163 16.01 -17.92 -1.99
N PHE A 164 14.77 -17.57 -2.37
CA PHE A 164 13.74 -18.57 -2.63
C PHE A 164 14.06 -19.46 -3.80
N ARG A 165 14.70 -18.95 -4.86
CA ARG A 165 15.17 -19.78 -5.98
C ARG A 165 16.17 -20.84 -5.55
N MET A 166 17.04 -20.53 -4.58
CA MET A 166 17.97 -21.51 -4.00
C MET A 166 17.26 -22.53 -3.10
N ILE A 167 16.32 -22.05 -2.25
CA ILE A 167 15.54 -22.93 -1.35
C ILE A 167 14.68 -23.92 -2.14
N LEU A 168 14.14 -23.49 -3.28
CA LEU A 168 13.22 -24.26 -4.14
C LEU A 168 13.94 -25.02 -5.26
N HIS A 169 15.28 -25.04 -5.25
CA HIS A 169 16.04 -25.75 -6.29
C HIS A 169 15.72 -27.25 -6.28
N PRO A 170 15.46 -27.91 -7.45
CA PRO A 170 14.97 -29.28 -7.49
C PRO A 170 15.90 -30.31 -6.85
N THR A 171 17.24 -30.14 -6.97
CA THR A 171 18.21 -31.14 -6.49
C THR A 171 18.86 -30.76 -5.17
N ILE A 172 19.24 -29.50 -4.97
CA ILE A 172 19.99 -29.04 -3.81
C ILE A 172 19.14 -28.20 -2.83
N GLY A 173 17.90 -27.88 -3.21
CA GLY A 173 17.01 -27.00 -2.44
C GLY A 173 16.63 -27.59 -1.09
N LEU A 174 16.61 -26.71 -0.07
CA LEU A 174 16.28 -27.09 1.30
C LEU A 174 14.86 -27.68 1.41
N LEU A 175 13.90 -27.11 0.68
CA LEU A 175 12.51 -27.57 0.74
C LEU A 175 12.35 -29.02 0.29
N ASN A 176 12.93 -29.40 -0.85
CA ASN A 176 12.90 -30.79 -1.34
C ASN A 176 13.63 -31.76 -0.38
N LYS A 177 14.75 -31.34 0.22
CA LYS A 177 15.44 -32.14 1.22
C LYS A 177 14.59 -32.39 2.45
N MET A 178 13.86 -31.36 2.94
CA MET A 178 12.98 -31.51 4.11
C MET A 178 11.75 -32.37 3.82
N LEU A 179 11.21 -32.29 2.60
CA LEU A 179 10.02 -33.04 2.18
C LEU A 179 10.35 -34.46 1.66
N GLY A 180 11.62 -34.77 1.45
CA GLY A 180 12.04 -36.04 0.84
C GLY A 180 11.58 -36.19 -0.62
N THR A 181 11.39 -35.07 -1.36
CA THR A 181 10.85 -35.02 -2.72
C THR A 181 11.87 -34.44 -3.70
N GLN A 182 11.57 -34.56 -5.01
CA GLN A 182 12.36 -33.94 -6.09
C GLN A 182 11.45 -33.11 -7.01
N ILE A 183 10.56 -32.33 -6.42
CA ILE A 183 9.63 -31.50 -7.15
C ILE A 183 10.36 -30.32 -7.78
N ASN A 184 10.08 -30.04 -9.05
CA ASN A 184 10.60 -28.83 -9.73
C ASN A 184 9.63 -27.66 -9.55
N TRP A 185 9.63 -27.06 -8.37
CA TRP A 185 8.71 -26.02 -7.94
C TRP A 185 8.60 -24.82 -8.90
N LEU A 186 9.67 -24.51 -9.60
CA LEU A 186 9.78 -23.31 -10.45
C LEU A 186 9.53 -23.60 -11.93
N ASN A 187 9.39 -24.85 -12.33
CA ASN A 187 9.23 -25.22 -13.74
C ASN A 187 8.09 -26.21 -13.98
N ASP A 188 7.31 -26.52 -12.93
CA ASP A 188 6.09 -27.33 -13.04
C ASP A 188 4.88 -26.39 -13.03
N ILE A 189 4.01 -26.51 -14.03
CA ILE A 189 2.84 -25.67 -14.24
C ILE A 189 1.85 -25.70 -13.05
N ASN A 190 1.84 -26.80 -12.30
CA ASN A 190 0.94 -26.98 -11.16
C ASN A 190 1.39 -26.18 -9.93
N TYR A 191 2.69 -25.95 -9.76
CA TYR A 191 3.24 -25.33 -8.54
C TYR A 191 3.75 -23.92 -8.75
N THR A 192 4.24 -23.60 -9.95
CA THR A 192 4.99 -22.34 -10.21
C THR A 192 4.20 -21.08 -9.87
N PHE A 193 2.91 -21.03 -10.25
CA PHE A 193 2.05 -19.89 -9.92
C PHE A 193 1.85 -19.74 -8.40
N THR A 194 1.59 -20.85 -7.70
CA THR A 194 1.44 -20.83 -6.24
C THR A 194 2.70 -20.37 -5.55
N VAL A 195 3.87 -20.80 -6.00
CA VAL A 195 5.17 -20.41 -5.45
C VAL A 195 5.41 -18.90 -5.54
N ILE A 196 5.16 -18.30 -6.70
CA ILE A 196 5.31 -16.83 -6.85
C ILE A 196 4.31 -16.07 -5.98
N CYS A 197 3.08 -16.59 -5.83
CA CYS A 197 2.09 -16.01 -4.93
C CYS A 197 2.52 -16.12 -3.46
N CYS A 198 3.02 -17.27 -3.00
CA CYS A 198 3.50 -17.47 -1.63
C CYS A 198 4.62 -16.49 -1.25
N LEU A 199 5.61 -16.31 -2.14
CA LEU A 199 6.68 -15.34 -1.91
C LEU A 199 6.12 -13.91 -1.85
N ALA A 200 5.23 -13.54 -2.77
CA ALA A 200 4.64 -12.22 -2.81
C ALA A 200 3.78 -11.94 -1.56
N VAL A 201 2.97 -12.91 -1.12
CA VAL A 201 2.18 -12.84 0.13
C VAL A 201 3.11 -12.66 1.33
N TRP A 202 4.19 -13.43 1.43
CA TRP A 202 5.16 -13.28 2.52
C TRP A 202 5.77 -11.88 2.56
N LEU A 203 6.17 -11.32 1.41
CA LEU A 203 6.69 -9.94 1.33
C LEU A 203 5.62 -8.91 1.71
N ALA A 204 4.37 -9.08 1.24
CA ALA A 204 3.26 -8.19 1.57
C ALA A 204 2.88 -8.26 3.06
N THR A 205 3.05 -9.42 3.71
CA THR A 205 2.72 -9.60 5.14
C THR A 205 3.44 -8.58 6.02
N GLY A 206 4.71 -8.24 5.73
CA GLY A 206 5.50 -7.33 6.56
C GLY A 206 4.89 -5.93 6.66
N ILE A 207 4.48 -5.35 5.54
CA ILE A 207 3.86 -4.02 5.52
C ILE A 207 2.44 -4.07 6.09
N ASN A 208 1.66 -5.08 5.72
CA ASN A 208 0.31 -5.29 6.25
C ASN A 208 0.32 -5.46 7.77
N PHE A 209 1.25 -6.23 8.31
CA PHE A 209 1.44 -6.39 9.75
C PHE A 209 1.66 -5.05 10.46
N ILE A 210 2.53 -4.18 9.93
CA ILE A 210 2.83 -2.89 10.56
C ILE A 210 1.60 -2.00 10.60
N PHE A 211 0.91 -1.84 9.46
CA PHE A 211 -0.24 -0.93 9.38
C PHE A 211 -1.45 -1.46 10.16
N ILE A 212 -1.73 -2.77 10.07
CA ILE A 212 -2.85 -3.37 10.80
C ILE A 212 -2.58 -3.34 12.31
N SER A 213 -1.34 -3.64 12.75
CA SER A 213 -0.98 -3.52 14.17
C SER A 213 -1.12 -2.09 14.71
N ALA A 214 -0.77 -1.08 13.90
CA ALA A 214 -1.00 0.31 14.26
C ALA A 214 -2.50 0.64 14.34
N GLY A 215 -3.30 0.12 13.41
CA GLY A 215 -4.76 0.25 13.45
C GLY A 215 -5.38 -0.40 14.69
N LEU A 216 -4.94 -1.61 15.05
CA LEU A 216 -5.44 -2.32 16.25
C LEU A 216 -5.16 -1.55 17.55
N ARG A 217 -3.99 -0.92 17.67
CA ARG A 217 -3.63 -0.12 18.86
C ARG A 217 -4.48 1.14 19.04
N ASN A 218 -5.13 1.62 17.99
CA ASN A 218 -6.01 2.78 18.04
C ASN A 218 -7.44 2.42 18.45
N VAL A 219 -7.80 1.14 18.56
CA VAL A 219 -9.13 0.71 19.01
C VAL A 219 -9.24 0.96 20.50
N PRO A 220 -10.25 1.74 20.98
CA PRO A 220 -10.44 2.00 22.39
C PRO A 220 -10.66 0.70 23.18
N GLN A 221 -9.91 0.52 24.26
CA GLN A 221 -10.00 -0.69 25.10
C GLN A 221 -11.38 -0.81 25.79
N GLU A 222 -12.00 0.33 26.09
CA GLU A 222 -13.32 0.43 26.69
C GLU A 222 -14.41 -0.33 25.92
N LEU A 223 -14.28 -0.38 24.58
CA LEU A 223 -15.22 -1.16 23.74
C LEU A 223 -15.10 -2.66 23.99
N TYR A 224 -13.89 -3.15 24.19
CA TYR A 224 -13.67 -4.57 24.51
C TYR A 224 -14.11 -4.93 25.91
N GLU A 225 -13.95 -4.01 26.88
CA GLU A 225 -14.37 -4.17 28.26
C GLU A 225 -15.91 -4.18 28.37
N SER A 226 -16.59 -3.24 27.74
CA SER A 226 -18.06 -3.19 27.68
C SER A 226 -18.63 -4.46 27.05
N ALA A 227 -18.09 -4.89 25.91
CA ALA A 227 -18.50 -6.14 25.27
C ALA A 227 -18.19 -7.39 26.10
N ALA A 228 -17.19 -7.33 26.99
CA ALA A 228 -16.92 -8.44 27.92
C ALA A 228 -17.98 -8.54 29.02
N ILE A 229 -18.46 -7.38 29.49
CA ILE A 229 -19.56 -7.31 30.49
C ILE A 229 -20.86 -7.86 29.86
N ASP A 230 -21.11 -7.55 28.58
CA ASP A 230 -22.25 -8.07 27.81
C ASP A 230 -22.14 -9.56 27.44
N GLY A 231 -21.04 -10.24 27.84
CA GLY A 231 -20.82 -11.65 27.57
C GLY A 231 -20.40 -12.00 26.15
N ALA A 232 -19.92 -11.01 25.35
CA ALA A 232 -19.49 -11.25 23.98
C ALA A 232 -18.23 -12.14 23.92
N ASN A 233 -18.27 -13.17 23.07
CA ASN A 233 -17.13 -14.03 22.81
C ASN A 233 -16.08 -13.37 21.90
N ALA A 234 -14.91 -14.00 21.72
CA ALA A 234 -13.80 -13.44 20.93
C ALA A 234 -14.18 -13.17 19.47
N PHE A 235 -14.97 -14.04 18.86
CA PHE A 235 -15.41 -13.84 17.45
C PHE A 235 -16.41 -12.69 17.32
N GLN A 236 -17.32 -12.53 18.30
CA GLN A 236 -18.24 -11.40 18.34
C GLN A 236 -17.49 -10.07 18.50
N LYS A 237 -16.51 -10.01 19.43
CA LYS A 237 -15.63 -8.84 19.59
C LYS A 237 -14.85 -8.53 18.30
N PHE A 238 -14.29 -9.53 17.66
CA PHE A 238 -13.60 -9.36 16.38
C PHE A 238 -14.52 -8.79 15.30
N LYS A 239 -15.71 -9.37 15.11
CA LYS A 239 -16.62 -8.97 14.03
C LYS A 239 -17.29 -7.62 14.28
N SER A 240 -17.65 -7.32 15.54
CA SER A 240 -18.46 -6.13 15.88
C SER A 240 -17.65 -4.94 16.37
N ILE A 241 -16.40 -5.13 16.81
CA ILE A 241 -15.54 -4.07 17.33
C ILE A 241 -14.27 -3.97 16.47
N THR A 242 -13.44 -5.04 16.47
CA THR A 242 -12.13 -4.99 15.85
C THR A 242 -12.23 -4.65 14.37
N LEU A 243 -12.97 -5.44 13.60
CA LEU A 243 -13.05 -5.32 12.15
C LEU A 243 -13.64 -3.98 11.68
N PRO A 244 -14.75 -3.47 12.27
CA PRO A 244 -15.24 -2.12 11.95
C PRO A 244 -14.25 -1.01 12.30
N CYS A 245 -13.62 -1.04 13.47
CA CYS A 245 -12.69 0.00 13.91
C CYS A 245 -11.42 0.08 13.03
N ILE A 246 -10.90 -1.06 12.57
CA ILE A 246 -9.71 -1.09 11.69
C ILE A 246 -10.06 -1.03 10.20
N SER A 247 -11.35 -0.93 9.85
CA SER A 247 -11.79 -0.94 8.45
C SER A 247 -11.13 0.14 7.58
N PRO A 248 -10.84 1.38 8.06
CA PRO A 248 -10.10 2.37 7.29
C PRO A 248 -8.68 1.89 6.95
N THR A 249 -8.01 1.29 7.91
CA THR A 249 -6.64 0.74 7.73
C THR A 249 -6.64 -0.42 6.73
N LEU A 250 -7.59 -1.36 6.86
CA LEU A 250 -7.72 -2.48 5.92
C LEU A 250 -8.02 -2.00 4.51
N PHE A 251 -8.91 -1.02 4.37
CA PHE A 251 -9.24 -0.45 3.08
C PHE A 251 -8.01 0.21 2.42
N PHE A 252 -7.26 1.01 3.17
CA PHE A 252 -6.01 1.60 2.70
C PHE A 252 -5.01 0.53 2.23
N GLN A 253 -4.85 -0.56 3.00
CA GLN A 253 -3.95 -1.65 2.65
C GLN A 253 -4.41 -2.39 1.38
N VAL A 254 -5.71 -2.61 1.18
CA VAL A 254 -6.23 -3.17 -0.08
C VAL A 254 -5.77 -2.35 -1.29
N ILE A 255 -5.86 -1.01 -1.20
CA ILE A 255 -5.43 -0.13 -2.30
C ILE A 255 -3.94 -0.31 -2.58
N ILE A 256 -3.12 -0.24 -1.53
CA ILE A 256 -1.65 -0.35 -1.66
C ILE A 256 -1.25 -1.73 -2.19
N ASP A 257 -1.82 -2.80 -1.66
CA ASP A 257 -1.51 -4.17 -2.09
C ASP A 257 -1.90 -4.42 -3.54
N VAL A 258 -3.07 -3.95 -3.97
CA VAL A 258 -3.53 -4.05 -5.37
C VAL A 258 -2.56 -3.33 -6.30
N ILE A 259 -2.19 -2.08 -6.00
CA ILE A 259 -1.26 -1.31 -6.82
C ILE A 259 0.11 -2.01 -6.90
N ASN A 260 0.67 -2.45 -5.77
CA ASN A 260 1.96 -3.14 -5.72
C ASN A 260 1.94 -4.49 -6.45
N ALA A 261 0.87 -5.26 -6.30
CA ALA A 261 0.73 -6.56 -6.95
C ALA A 261 0.63 -6.41 -8.48
N PHE A 262 -0.10 -5.40 -8.99
CA PHE A 262 -0.13 -5.10 -10.43
C PHE A 262 1.26 -4.73 -11.00
N GLN A 263 2.12 -4.13 -10.18
CA GLN A 263 3.47 -3.68 -10.58
C GLN A 263 4.56 -4.73 -10.34
N THR A 264 4.20 -5.95 -9.95
CA THR A 264 5.17 -7.02 -9.66
C THR A 264 5.99 -7.38 -10.90
N PHE A 265 7.32 -7.29 -10.76
CA PHE A 265 8.30 -7.60 -11.81
C PHE A 265 9.38 -8.57 -11.32
N ASN A 266 10.10 -8.21 -10.25
CA ASN A 266 11.30 -8.93 -9.81
C ASN A 266 11.05 -10.39 -9.48
N ILE A 267 9.92 -10.70 -8.83
CA ILE A 267 9.54 -12.06 -8.44
C ILE A 267 9.43 -12.94 -9.69
N VAL A 268 8.67 -12.49 -10.68
CA VAL A 268 8.46 -13.22 -11.93
C VAL A 268 9.78 -13.37 -12.70
N LYS A 269 10.53 -12.25 -12.86
CA LYS A 269 11.77 -12.25 -13.62
C LYS A 269 12.83 -13.18 -13.04
N ILE A 270 12.97 -13.25 -11.71
CA ILE A 270 14.04 -14.00 -11.07
C ILE A 270 13.67 -15.47 -10.86
N LEU A 271 12.42 -15.75 -10.45
CA LEU A 271 12.01 -17.12 -10.15
C LEU A 271 11.70 -17.92 -11.42
N THR A 272 10.89 -17.37 -12.32
CA THR A 272 10.20 -18.16 -13.34
C THR A 272 10.44 -17.71 -14.79
N TRP A 273 10.91 -16.46 -14.99
CA TRP A 273 11.03 -15.87 -16.33
C TRP A 273 9.70 -15.89 -17.12
N GLY A 274 8.58 -15.83 -16.39
CA GLY A 274 7.24 -15.91 -16.98
C GLY A 274 6.72 -17.32 -17.27
N GLY A 275 7.58 -18.34 -17.13
CA GLY A 275 7.26 -19.75 -17.43
C GLY A 275 6.65 -20.53 -16.25
N PRO A 276 6.41 -21.83 -16.44
CA PRO A 276 6.36 -22.54 -17.73
C PRO A 276 5.13 -22.11 -18.57
N LEU A 277 5.24 -22.20 -19.89
CA LEU A 277 4.13 -21.94 -20.84
C LEU A 277 3.39 -20.59 -20.55
N GLU A 278 4.13 -19.55 -20.21
CA GLU A 278 3.59 -18.21 -19.84
C GLU A 278 2.61 -18.22 -18.64
N SER A 279 2.59 -19.29 -17.84
CA SER A 279 1.66 -19.43 -16.69
C SER A 279 1.89 -18.39 -15.58
N THR A 280 3.06 -17.76 -15.55
CA THR A 280 3.43 -16.70 -14.61
C THR A 280 3.81 -15.40 -15.32
N ASN A 281 3.53 -15.28 -16.60
CA ASN A 281 3.85 -14.09 -17.38
C ASN A 281 2.90 -12.93 -17.03
N THR A 282 3.29 -12.08 -16.08
CA THR A 282 2.51 -10.88 -15.71
C THR A 282 2.63 -9.80 -16.77
N ILE A 283 1.67 -8.85 -16.75
CA ILE A 283 1.63 -7.73 -17.70
C ILE A 283 2.91 -6.88 -17.66
N VAL A 284 3.47 -6.64 -16.46
CA VAL A 284 4.71 -5.86 -16.32
C VAL A 284 5.91 -6.63 -16.88
N TYR A 285 5.95 -7.95 -16.69
CA TYR A 285 6.98 -8.77 -17.31
C TYR A 285 6.85 -8.80 -18.84
N SER A 286 5.63 -8.86 -19.38
CA SER A 286 5.37 -8.72 -20.82
C SER A 286 5.80 -7.38 -21.39
N ILE A 287 5.59 -6.26 -20.66
CA ILE A 287 6.09 -4.93 -21.04
C ILE A 287 7.62 -4.95 -21.14
N TYR A 288 8.29 -5.55 -20.15
CA TYR A 288 9.73 -5.72 -20.17
C TYR A 288 10.21 -6.53 -21.38
N LEU A 289 9.55 -7.63 -21.70
CA LEU A 289 9.90 -8.44 -22.87
C LEU A 289 9.73 -7.64 -24.18
N ASP A 290 8.64 -6.90 -24.33
CA ASP A 290 8.43 -6.07 -25.51
C ASP A 290 9.50 -4.96 -25.64
N ALA A 291 9.85 -4.29 -24.54
CA ALA A 291 10.82 -3.20 -24.57
C ALA A 291 12.27 -3.70 -24.76
N PHE A 292 12.71 -4.66 -23.94
CA PHE A 292 14.13 -4.97 -23.78
C PHE A 292 14.58 -6.30 -24.42
N ARG A 293 13.63 -7.15 -24.80
CA ARG A 293 13.94 -8.40 -25.52
C ARG A 293 13.54 -8.31 -26.99
N ASN A 294 12.39 -7.73 -27.26
CA ASN A 294 11.84 -7.61 -28.61
C ASN A 294 12.12 -6.25 -29.26
N PHE A 295 12.65 -5.30 -28.52
CA PHE A 295 12.95 -3.91 -28.95
C PHE A 295 11.75 -3.18 -29.60
N LYS A 296 10.51 -3.52 -29.13
CA LYS A 296 9.25 -2.92 -29.58
C LYS A 296 8.77 -1.86 -28.60
N PHE A 297 9.53 -0.76 -28.46
CA PHE A 297 9.25 0.26 -27.44
C PHE A 297 7.88 0.93 -27.60
N GLY A 298 7.39 1.14 -28.84
CA GLY A 298 6.05 1.68 -29.06
C GLY A 298 4.93 0.75 -28.51
N ARG A 299 5.07 -0.57 -28.73
CA ARG A 299 4.14 -1.58 -28.18
C ARG A 299 4.24 -1.67 -26.66
N ALA A 300 5.45 -1.67 -26.11
CA ALA A 300 5.67 -1.65 -24.66
C ALA A 300 5.05 -0.40 -24.01
N ALA A 301 5.24 0.76 -24.62
CA ALA A 301 4.64 2.02 -24.18
C ALA A 301 3.09 1.94 -24.19
N ALA A 302 2.50 1.42 -25.27
CA ALA A 302 1.05 1.23 -25.35
C ALA A 302 0.52 0.28 -24.26
N ARG A 303 1.20 -0.86 -24.01
CA ARG A 303 0.86 -1.76 -22.89
C ARG A 303 0.96 -1.08 -21.52
N SER A 304 2.00 -0.23 -21.32
CA SER A 304 2.18 0.52 -20.07
C SER A 304 1.04 1.51 -19.84
N ILE A 305 0.57 2.19 -20.90
CA ILE A 305 -0.58 3.09 -20.81
C ILE A 305 -1.87 2.32 -20.50
N ILE A 306 -2.09 1.16 -21.13
CA ILE A 306 -3.25 0.31 -20.80
C ILE A 306 -3.22 -0.11 -19.33
N LEU A 307 -2.07 -0.57 -18.83
CA LEU A 307 -1.90 -0.95 -17.43
C LEU A 307 -2.17 0.22 -16.49
N PHE A 308 -1.61 1.40 -16.79
CA PHE A 308 -1.86 2.62 -16.02
C PHE A 308 -3.35 2.95 -15.93
N LEU A 309 -4.07 2.88 -17.06
CA LEU A 309 -5.51 3.15 -17.09
C LEU A 309 -6.30 2.13 -16.27
N ILE A 310 -5.93 0.86 -16.34
CA ILE A 310 -6.58 -0.21 -15.54
C ILE A 310 -6.38 0.05 -14.04
N ILE A 311 -5.16 0.30 -13.60
CA ILE A 311 -4.86 0.59 -12.20
C ILE A 311 -5.60 1.85 -11.74
N MET A 312 -5.61 2.90 -12.56
CA MET A 312 -6.31 4.15 -12.28
C MET A 312 -7.82 3.91 -12.10
N ILE A 313 -8.46 3.15 -13.01
CA ILE A 313 -9.89 2.83 -12.93
C ILE A 313 -10.18 2.03 -11.64
N ILE A 314 -9.39 0.99 -11.35
CA ILE A 314 -9.56 0.19 -10.14
C ILE A 314 -9.42 1.06 -8.89
N THR A 315 -8.41 1.92 -8.83
CA THR A 315 -8.17 2.82 -7.71
C THR A 315 -9.32 3.82 -7.53
N VAL A 316 -9.83 4.40 -8.63
CA VAL A 316 -11.01 5.30 -8.57
C VAL A 316 -12.26 4.56 -8.07
N ILE A 317 -12.47 3.32 -8.50
CA ILE A 317 -13.58 2.49 -8.01
C ILE A 317 -13.42 2.22 -6.51
N GLN A 318 -12.22 1.85 -6.07
CA GLN A 318 -11.92 1.62 -4.65
C GLN A 318 -12.26 2.87 -3.81
N PHE A 319 -11.74 4.05 -4.17
CA PHE A 319 -12.05 5.30 -3.45
C PHE A 319 -13.54 5.69 -3.45
N ARG A 320 -14.27 5.37 -4.52
CA ARG A 320 -15.72 5.60 -4.53
C ARG A 320 -16.48 4.66 -3.60
N THR A 321 -15.96 3.45 -3.41
CA THR A 321 -16.55 2.43 -2.52
C THR A 321 -16.24 2.71 -1.05
N GLU A 322 -15.14 3.41 -0.74
CA GLU A 322 -14.71 3.78 0.60
C GLU A 322 -15.84 4.39 1.45
N LYS A 323 -16.51 5.40 0.90
CA LYS A 323 -17.59 6.14 1.60
C LYS A 323 -18.76 5.25 2.05
N ARG A 324 -18.90 4.04 1.48
CA ARG A 324 -19.97 3.10 1.81
C ARG A 324 -19.53 1.97 2.73
N SER A 325 -18.24 1.67 2.77
CA SER A 325 -17.70 0.46 3.41
C SER A 325 -16.85 0.76 4.64
N VAL A 326 -16.45 2.02 4.84
CA VAL A 326 -15.54 2.41 5.92
C VAL A 326 -16.31 3.15 7.01
N HIS A 327 -16.15 2.70 8.25
CA HIS A 327 -16.72 3.36 9.44
C HIS A 327 -15.64 4.28 10.01
N TYR A 328 -15.82 5.58 9.85
CA TYR A 328 -15.04 6.60 10.56
C TYR A 328 -15.72 6.85 11.90
N SER A 329 -15.14 6.41 12.99
CA SER A 329 -15.58 6.71 14.37
C SER A 329 -15.02 8.04 14.84
#